data_a9fdc6c32a72df4ea62e885b2d22117d
#
_entry.id   a9fdc6c32a72df4ea62e885b2d22117d
#
_cell.length_a   1.000
_cell.length_b   1.000
_cell.length_c   1.000
_cell.angle_alpha   90.00
_cell.angle_beta   90.00
_cell.angle_gamma   90.00
#
_symmetry.space_group_name_H-M   'P 1'
#
loop_
_entity.id
_entity.type
_entity.pdbx_description
1 polymer ?
#
loop_
_entity_poly.entity_id
_entity_poly.type
_entity_poly.pdbx_seq_one_letter_code
_entity_poly.pdbx_strand_id
1 'polypeptide(L)'
;ILSYLELKPSQFYRIETSIDGMEFVTARGWEDLSHLITLYEKLNLDINKETIYQYLHHEEVAEDVEAYYLLYKKYQDNYGIMDILDGKVNTKTYQRLAMADFDERVSVVNLLLDGLFKLFDQYTLEKYYTDTWYAFLKEYRNNIDTISYQDLLNQKLVLFEQNKKADILTKDQLHHQRYLLEQLSKVNIPTGLSSLEAFNIAKEPFDR
;
A
#
# COMPACT_ATOMS: atom_id res chain seq x y z
N ILE A 1 0.59 -6.27 11.65
CA ILE A 1 0.70 -5.58 12.96
C ILE A 1 -0.67 -5.30 13.55
N LEU A 2 -1.61 -4.67 12.82
CA LEU A 2 -2.94 -4.35 13.36
C LEU A 2 -3.64 -5.58 13.93
N SER A 3 -3.69 -6.69 13.19
CA SER A 3 -4.29 -7.95 13.64
C SER A 3 -3.64 -8.49 14.93
N TYR A 4 -2.33 -8.33 15.10
CA TYR A 4 -1.64 -8.67 16.34
C TYR A 4 -2.10 -7.78 17.50
N LEU A 5 -2.17 -6.47 17.28
CA LEU A 5 -2.57 -5.51 18.32
C LEU A 5 -4.06 -5.61 18.69
N GLU A 6 -4.91 -6.06 17.77
CA GLU A 6 -6.31 -6.39 18.06
C GLU A 6 -6.44 -7.60 19.00
N LEU A 7 -5.57 -8.61 18.82
CA LEU A 7 -5.51 -9.76 19.71
C LEU A 7 -4.86 -9.44 21.06
N LYS A 8 -3.87 -8.54 21.09
CA LYS A 8 -3.07 -8.17 22.27
C LYS A 8 -2.98 -6.65 22.43
N PRO A 9 -4.10 -5.95 22.74
CA PRO A 9 -4.13 -4.48 22.86
C PRO A 9 -3.18 -3.92 23.92
N SER A 10 -2.88 -4.70 24.97
CA SER A 10 -1.95 -4.32 26.03
C SER A 10 -0.51 -4.13 25.56
N GLN A 11 -0.14 -4.72 24.41
CA GLN A 11 1.19 -4.59 23.84
C GLN A 11 1.39 -3.31 23.02
N PHE A 12 0.34 -2.52 22.79
CA PHE A 12 0.44 -1.29 22.01
C PHE A 12 1.37 -0.25 22.65
N TYR A 13 1.30 -0.13 23.96
CA TYR A 13 2.15 0.77 24.74
C TYR A 13 2.55 0.09 26.05
N ARG A 14 3.85 -0.15 26.24
CA ARG A 14 4.39 -0.82 27.42
C ARG A 14 5.74 -0.20 27.77
N ILE A 15 5.95 0.12 29.05
CA ILE A 15 7.23 0.60 29.58
C ILE A 15 7.50 -0.18 30.84
N GLU A 16 8.65 -0.84 30.87
CA GLU A 16 9.11 -1.65 32.02
C GLU A 16 10.58 -1.37 32.32
N THR A 17 10.96 -1.51 33.58
CA THR A 17 12.37 -1.41 34.00
C THR A 17 12.85 -2.80 34.35
N SER A 18 13.80 -3.30 33.58
CA SER A 18 14.49 -4.55 33.86
C SER A 18 15.86 -4.31 34.52
N ILE A 19 16.55 -5.40 34.90
CA ILE A 19 17.91 -5.33 35.43
C ILE A 19 18.90 -4.79 34.38
N ASP A 20 18.61 -5.04 33.10
CA ASP A 20 19.46 -4.68 31.95
C ASP A 20 19.13 -3.29 31.37
N GLY A 21 18.12 -2.63 31.93
CA GLY A 21 17.71 -1.29 31.47
C GLY A 21 16.21 -1.09 31.37
N MET A 22 15.84 -0.09 30.61
CA MET A 22 14.44 0.23 30.33
C MET A 22 14.00 -0.46 29.04
N GLU A 23 12.97 -1.29 29.13
CA GLU A 23 12.29 -1.87 27.98
C GLU A 23 11.02 -1.09 27.66
N PHE A 24 10.76 -0.83 26.39
CA PHE A 24 9.59 -0.05 26.02
C PHE A 24 9.07 -0.39 24.63
N VAL A 25 7.74 -0.29 24.51
CA VAL A 25 7.02 -0.35 23.23
C VAL A 25 6.22 0.94 23.07
N THR A 26 6.31 1.56 21.89
CA THR A 26 5.63 2.82 21.61
C THR A 26 4.87 2.76 20.30
N ALA A 27 3.86 3.63 20.14
CA ALA A 27 3.13 3.77 18.88
C ALA A 27 4.06 4.06 17.68
N ARG A 28 5.12 4.85 17.90
CA ARG A 28 6.12 5.14 16.86
C ARG A 28 6.93 3.90 16.47
N GLY A 29 7.30 3.08 17.46
CA GLY A 29 7.99 1.80 17.19
C GLY A 29 7.14 0.86 16.33
N TRP A 30 5.85 0.78 16.58
CA TRP A 30 4.92 -0.01 15.76
C TRP A 30 4.78 0.53 14.34
N GLU A 31 4.69 1.85 14.16
CA GLU A 31 4.62 2.50 12.85
C GLU A 31 5.88 2.18 12.03
N ASP A 32 7.06 2.40 12.61
CA ASP A 32 8.34 2.16 11.94
C ASP A 32 8.54 0.66 11.63
N LEU A 33 8.18 -0.25 12.54
CA LEU A 33 8.19 -1.69 12.31
C LEU A 33 7.23 -2.09 11.19
N SER A 34 6.05 -1.48 11.10
CA SER A 34 5.09 -1.74 10.02
C SER A 34 5.66 -1.41 8.64
N HIS A 35 6.34 -0.27 8.53
CA HIS A 35 7.03 0.11 7.29
C HIS A 35 8.16 -0.86 6.94
N LEU A 36 8.93 -1.30 7.94
CA LEU A 36 10.00 -2.28 7.74
C LEU A 36 9.44 -3.62 7.25
N ILE A 37 8.40 -4.16 7.91
CA ILE A 37 7.77 -5.42 7.52
C ILE A 37 7.32 -5.35 6.06
N THR A 38 6.64 -4.27 5.68
CA THR A 38 6.18 -4.07 4.31
C THR A 38 7.33 -4.04 3.29
N LEU A 39 8.48 -3.45 3.66
CA LEU A 39 9.67 -3.42 2.82
C LEU A 39 10.32 -4.80 2.70
N TYR A 40 10.46 -5.52 3.81
CA TYR A 40 11.04 -6.86 3.85
C TYR A 40 10.19 -7.86 3.05
N GLU A 41 8.85 -7.75 3.13
CA GLU A 41 7.94 -8.55 2.30
C GLU A 41 8.13 -8.30 0.79
N LYS A 42 8.29 -7.05 0.38
CA LYS A 42 8.57 -6.69 -1.02
C LYS A 42 9.91 -7.20 -1.53
N LEU A 43 10.89 -7.30 -0.64
CA LEU A 43 12.25 -7.74 -0.96
C LEU A 43 12.45 -9.26 -0.74
N ASN A 44 11.41 -9.98 -0.28
CA ASN A 44 11.47 -11.39 0.15
C ASN A 44 12.58 -11.65 1.19
N LEU A 45 12.72 -10.76 2.17
CA LEU A 45 13.64 -10.90 3.28
C LEU A 45 12.92 -11.44 4.51
N ASP A 46 13.61 -12.27 5.28
CA ASP A 46 13.08 -12.81 6.53
C ASP A 46 13.17 -11.77 7.65
N ILE A 47 12.16 -11.77 8.52
CA ILE A 47 12.10 -10.94 9.72
C ILE A 47 12.31 -11.86 10.91
N ASN A 48 13.20 -11.45 11.81
CA ASN A 48 13.52 -12.17 13.04
C ASN A 48 13.35 -11.28 14.28
N LYS A 49 13.41 -11.89 15.45
CA LYS A 49 13.29 -11.23 16.75
C LYS A 49 14.24 -10.04 16.90
N GLU A 50 15.51 -10.19 16.49
CA GLU A 50 16.51 -9.13 16.59
C GLU A 50 16.15 -7.91 15.77
N THR A 51 15.59 -8.12 14.59
CA THR A 51 15.10 -7.03 13.72
C THR A 51 13.90 -6.32 14.35
N ILE A 52 12.95 -7.07 14.90
CA ILE A 52 11.78 -6.51 15.58
C ILE A 52 12.18 -5.75 16.83
N TYR A 53 13.10 -6.29 17.62
CA TYR A 53 13.61 -5.68 18.84
C TYR A 53 14.22 -4.29 18.62
N GLN A 54 14.86 -4.05 17.47
CA GLN A 54 15.41 -2.72 17.13
C GLN A 54 14.35 -1.60 17.11
N TYR A 55 13.08 -1.94 16.92
CA TYR A 55 11.97 -1.00 16.87
C TYR A 55 11.11 -1.00 18.13
N LEU A 56 10.92 -2.16 18.74
CA LEU A 56 10.04 -2.30 19.91
C LEU A 56 10.78 -2.28 21.25
N HIS A 57 12.10 -2.42 21.26
CA HIS A 57 12.95 -2.35 22.48
C HIS A 57 12.40 -3.12 23.70
N HIS A 58 11.69 -4.22 23.46
CA HIS A 58 11.10 -5.08 24.49
C HIS A 58 11.23 -6.54 24.04
N GLU A 59 12.01 -7.33 24.79
CA GLU A 59 12.40 -8.66 24.34
C GLU A 59 11.22 -9.62 24.21
N GLU A 60 10.37 -9.68 25.25
CA GLU A 60 9.19 -10.55 25.26
C GLU A 60 8.21 -10.19 24.12
N VAL A 61 8.01 -8.89 23.87
CA VAL A 61 7.11 -8.43 22.81
C VAL A 61 7.70 -8.75 21.43
N ALA A 62 9.00 -8.58 21.25
CA ALA A 62 9.67 -8.89 19.98
C ALA A 62 9.56 -10.37 19.61
N GLU A 63 9.76 -11.27 20.61
CA GLU A 63 9.63 -12.72 20.44
C GLU A 63 8.17 -13.12 20.10
N ASP A 64 7.21 -12.53 20.78
CA ASP A 64 5.80 -12.81 20.57
C ASP A 64 5.33 -12.32 19.18
N VAL A 65 5.80 -11.16 18.75
CA VAL A 65 5.50 -10.61 17.40
C VAL A 65 6.14 -11.47 16.30
N GLU A 66 7.38 -11.95 16.50
CA GLU A 66 8.02 -12.88 15.56
C GLU A 66 7.20 -14.17 15.42
N ALA A 67 6.83 -14.78 16.53
CA ALA A 67 6.03 -16.01 16.53
C ALA A 67 4.68 -15.80 15.82
N TYR A 68 4.00 -14.69 16.11
CA TYR A 68 2.76 -14.33 15.43
C TYR A 68 2.97 -14.11 13.92
N TYR A 69 4.03 -13.42 13.52
CA TYR A 69 4.34 -13.15 12.11
C TYR A 69 4.63 -14.43 11.33
N LEU A 70 5.40 -15.35 11.90
CA LEU A 70 5.69 -16.67 11.30
C LEU A 70 4.41 -17.50 11.13
N LEU A 71 3.52 -17.47 12.13
CA LEU A 71 2.23 -18.15 12.06
C LEU A 71 1.32 -17.53 10.99
N TYR A 72 1.28 -16.20 10.91
CA TYR A 72 0.57 -15.43 9.89
C TYR A 72 1.03 -15.82 8.48
N LYS A 73 2.32 -15.85 8.22
CA LYS A 73 2.90 -16.28 6.94
C LYS A 73 2.53 -17.71 6.59
N LYS A 74 2.68 -18.62 7.55
CA LYS A 74 2.31 -20.02 7.37
C LYS A 74 0.84 -20.19 6.98
N TYR A 75 -0.08 -19.48 7.61
CA TYR A 75 -1.50 -19.58 7.28
C TYR A 75 -1.82 -18.89 5.95
N GLN A 76 -1.17 -17.77 5.64
CA GLN A 76 -1.32 -17.11 4.35
C GLN A 76 -1.03 -18.06 3.19
N ASP A 77 0.09 -18.78 3.25
CA ASP A 77 0.50 -19.75 2.23
C ASP A 77 -0.39 -20.98 2.21
N ASN A 78 -0.72 -21.53 3.40
CA ASN A 78 -1.47 -22.77 3.53
C ASN A 78 -2.93 -22.68 3.06
N TYR A 79 -3.54 -21.50 3.17
CA TYR A 79 -4.96 -21.31 2.84
C TYR A 79 -5.17 -20.65 1.49
N GLY A 80 -4.12 -20.08 0.86
CA GLY A 80 -4.25 -19.39 -0.42
C GLY A 80 -5.23 -18.23 -0.32
N ILE A 81 -4.98 -17.30 0.60
CA ILE A 81 -5.89 -16.19 0.94
C ILE A 81 -6.32 -15.39 -0.30
N MET A 82 -5.38 -15.08 -1.20
CA MET A 82 -5.70 -14.35 -2.42
C MET A 82 -6.59 -15.16 -3.37
N ASP A 83 -6.38 -16.48 -3.46
CA ASP A 83 -7.25 -17.36 -4.26
C ASP A 83 -8.69 -17.37 -3.71
N ILE A 84 -8.85 -17.35 -2.39
CA ILE A 84 -10.17 -17.23 -1.76
C ILE A 84 -10.84 -15.92 -2.13
N LEU A 85 -10.12 -14.80 -2.03
CA LEU A 85 -10.63 -13.47 -2.37
C LEU A 85 -10.97 -13.33 -3.86
N ASP A 86 -10.24 -14.02 -4.73
CA ASP A 86 -10.54 -14.14 -6.16
C ASP A 86 -11.71 -15.10 -6.49
N GLY A 87 -12.30 -15.72 -5.49
CA GLY A 87 -13.36 -16.72 -5.68
C GLY A 87 -12.89 -18.10 -6.18
N LYS A 88 -11.58 -18.37 -6.14
CA LYS A 88 -10.95 -19.61 -6.60
C LYS A 88 -10.74 -20.61 -5.46
N VAL A 89 -11.78 -20.90 -4.69
CA VAL A 89 -11.66 -21.77 -3.51
C VAL A 89 -11.72 -23.24 -3.91
N ASN A 90 -10.77 -24.03 -3.42
CA ASN A 90 -10.78 -25.46 -3.64
C ASN A 90 -11.38 -26.24 -2.44
N THR A 91 -11.82 -27.46 -2.71
CA THR A 91 -12.45 -28.33 -1.69
C THR A 91 -11.51 -28.64 -0.51
N LYS A 92 -10.20 -28.71 -0.75
CA LYS A 92 -9.21 -28.99 0.31
C LYS A 92 -9.12 -27.85 1.32
N THR A 93 -9.24 -26.60 0.87
CA THR A 93 -9.27 -25.42 1.75
C THR A 93 -10.48 -25.46 2.68
N TYR A 94 -11.67 -25.77 2.17
CA TYR A 94 -12.87 -25.95 2.99
C TYR A 94 -12.72 -27.06 4.02
N GLN A 95 -12.20 -28.23 3.60
CA GLN A 95 -11.99 -29.38 4.51
C GLN A 95 -10.99 -29.02 5.62
N ARG A 96 -9.90 -28.32 5.29
CA ARG A 96 -8.91 -27.86 6.26
C ARG A 96 -9.53 -26.89 7.26
N LEU A 97 -10.27 -25.88 6.81
CA LEU A 97 -10.97 -24.93 7.67
C LEU A 97 -12.02 -25.58 8.57
N ALA A 98 -12.72 -26.61 8.08
CA ALA A 98 -13.69 -27.33 8.87
C ALA A 98 -13.07 -28.13 10.03
N MET A 99 -11.80 -28.56 9.86
CA MET A 99 -11.04 -29.30 10.87
C MET A 99 -10.13 -28.44 11.73
N ALA A 100 -9.96 -27.16 11.35
CA ALA A 100 -9.06 -26.23 12.03
C ALA A 100 -9.57 -25.87 13.43
N ASP A 101 -8.63 -25.61 14.34
CA ASP A 101 -8.93 -25.10 15.68
C ASP A 101 -9.50 -23.67 15.61
N PHE A 102 -10.12 -23.24 16.71
CA PHE A 102 -10.74 -21.91 16.78
C PHE A 102 -9.76 -20.78 16.46
N ASP A 103 -8.58 -20.82 17.05
CA ASP A 103 -7.55 -19.78 16.87
C ASP A 103 -7.03 -19.72 15.42
N GLU A 104 -6.90 -20.88 14.77
CA GLU A 104 -6.54 -20.97 13.36
C GLU A 104 -7.62 -20.36 12.46
N ARG A 105 -8.90 -20.64 12.73
CA ARG A 105 -10.03 -20.03 11.98
C ARG A 105 -10.08 -18.52 12.14
N VAL A 106 -9.86 -18.02 13.37
CA VAL A 106 -9.79 -16.56 13.64
C VAL A 106 -8.63 -15.94 12.87
N SER A 107 -7.46 -16.59 12.85
CA SER A 107 -6.30 -16.11 12.09
C SER A 107 -6.58 -16.06 10.59
N VAL A 108 -7.26 -17.05 10.03
CA VAL A 108 -7.64 -17.04 8.60
C VAL A 108 -8.67 -15.93 8.29
N VAL A 109 -9.63 -15.68 9.19
CA VAL A 109 -10.57 -14.56 9.02
C VAL A 109 -9.82 -13.22 9.01
N ASN A 110 -8.89 -13.01 9.93
CA ASN A 110 -8.07 -11.79 9.96
C ASN A 110 -7.24 -11.64 8.68
N LEU A 111 -6.63 -12.73 8.20
CA LEU A 111 -5.91 -12.73 6.92
C LEU A 111 -6.80 -12.34 5.73
N LEU A 112 -8.05 -12.83 5.70
CA LEU A 112 -9.00 -12.48 4.66
C LEU A 112 -9.41 -11.00 4.74
N LEU A 113 -9.60 -10.48 5.95
CA LEU A 113 -9.88 -9.05 6.17
C LEU A 113 -8.70 -8.17 5.72
N ASP A 114 -7.47 -8.53 6.10
CA ASP A 114 -6.26 -7.81 5.66
C ASP A 114 -6.11 -7.83 4.14
N GLY A 115 -6.34 -8.98 3.52
CA GLY A 115 -6.31 -9.11 2.06
C GLY A 115 -7.38 -8.26 1.38
N LEU A 116 -8.60 -8.23 1.95
CA LEU A 116 -9.70 -7.42 1.45
C LEU A 116 -9.38 -5.91 1.57
N PHE A 117 -8.83 -5.46 2.70
CA PHE A 117 -8.40 -4.07 2.87
C PHE A 117 -7.34 -3.68 1.83
N LYS A 118 -6.34 -4.54 1.58
CA LYS A 118 -5.32 -4.30 0.54
C LYS A 118 -5.95 -4.15 -0.85
N LEU A 119 -6.96 -4.96 -1.17
CA LEU A 119 -7.69 -4.85 -2.45
C LEU A 119 -8.49 -3.54 -2.55
N PHE A 120 -9.12 -3.10 -1.47
CA PHE A 120 -9.82 -1.81 -1.44
C PHE A 120 -8.87 -0.63 -1.58
N ASP A 121 -7.72 -0.65 -0.91
CA ASP A 121 -6.70 0.38 -1.01
C ASP A 121 -6.16 0.45 -2.44
N GLN A 122 -5.85 -0.70 -3.04
CA GLN A 122 -5.42 -0.78 -4.43
C GLN A 122 -6.50 -0.23 -5.38
N TYR A 123 -7.75 -0.65 -5.23
CA TYR A 123 -8.86 -0.14 -6.04
C TYR A 123 -9.02 1.37 -5.90
N THR A 124 -8.94 1.90 -4.68
CA THR A 124 -9.06 3.33 -4.41
C THR A 124 -7.94 4.12 -5.11
N LEU A 125 -6.72 3.59 -5.07
CA LEU A 125 -5.55 4.18 -5.72
C LEU A 125 -5.69 4.14 -7.26
N GLU A 126 -6.04 3.00 -7.82
CA GLU A 126 -6.26 2.84 -9.26
C GLU A 126 -7.38 3.75 -9.76
N LYS A 127 -8.48 3.84 -8.99
CA LYS A 127 -9.57 4.77 -9.27
C LYS A 127 -9.10 6.22 -9.26
N TYR A 128 -8.30 6.62 -8.26
CA TYR A 128 -7.73 7.97 -8.19
C TYR A 128 -6.89 8.30 -9.44
N TYR A 129 -6.01 7.39 -9.86
CA TYR A 129 -5.20 7.59 -11.06
C TYR A 129 -6.05 7.65 -12.32
N THR A 130 -7.01 6.76 -12.46
CA THR A 130 -7.93 6.70 -13.61
C THR A 130 -8.74 7.98 -13.71
N ASP A 131 -9.38 8.41 -12.64
CA ASP A 131 -10.22 9.62 -12.60
C ASP A 131 -9.40 10.89 -12.90
N THR A 132 -8.17 10.97 -12.34
CA THR A 132 -7.32 12.16 -12.53
C THR A 132 -6.71 12.21 -13.93
N TRP A 133 -6.30 11.07 -14.49
CA TRP A 133 -5.84 10.99 -15.87
C TRP A 133 -6.96 11.31 -16.84
N TYR A 134 -8.15 10.75 -16.62
CA TYR A 134 -9.33 11.06 -17.43
C TYR A 134 -9.66 12.57 -17.40
N ALA A 135 -9.62 13.20 -16.23
CA ALA A 135 -9.83 14.64 -16.10
C ALA A 135 -8.80 15.45 -16.90
N PHE A 136 -7.51 15.06 -16.84
CA PHE A 136 -6.44 15.67 -17.63
C PHE A 136 -6.69 15.51 -19.13
N LEU A 137 -7.01 14.31 -19.61
CA LEU A 137 -7.29 14.05 -21.02
C LEU A 137 -8.52 14.81 -21.52
N LYS A 138 -9.55 14.92 -20.68
CA LYS A 138 -10.76 15.70 -21.00
C LYS A 138 -10.45 17.19 -21.12
N GLU A 139 -9.63 17.74 -20.23
CA GLU A 139 -9.17 19.13 -20.30
C GLU A 139 -8.30 19.37 -21.53
N TYR A 140 -7.37 18.46 -21.83
CA TYR A 140 -6.55 18.50 -23.03
C TYR A 140 -7.43 18.49 -24.29
N ARG A 141 -8.36 17.55 -24.40
CA ARG A 141 -9.29 17.46 -25.55
C ARG A 141 -10.08 18.75 -25.77
N ASN A 142 -10.56 19.37 -24.70
CA ASN A 142 -11.37 20.59 -24.79
C ASN A 142 -10.57 21.81 -25.23
N ASN A 143 -9.25 21.80 -25.04
CA ASN A 143 -8.37 22.92 -25.33
C ASN A 143 -7.29 22.58 -26.40
N ILE A 144 -7.44 21.48 -27.12
CA ILE A 144 -6.40 20.91 -27.98
C ILE A 144 -5.94 21.85 -29.13
N ASP A 145 -6.84 22.75 -29.57
CA ASP A 145 -6.56 23.72 -30.62
C ASP A 145 -5.87 25.00 -30.07
N THR A 146 -5.83 25.17 -28.74
CA THR A 146 -5.33 26.40 -28.08
C THR A 146 -4.14 26.15 -27.18
N ILE A 147 -4.01 24.93 -26.60
CA ILE A 147 -2.97 24.57 -25.64
C ILE A 147 -2.35 23.26 -26.06
N SER A 148 -1.00 23.23 -26.12
CA SER A 148 -0.30 21.98 -26.36
C SER A 148 -0.37 21.06 -25.13
N TYR A 149 -0.20 19.74 -25.36
CA TYR A 149 -0.11 18.76 -24.26
C TYR A 149 0.96 19.15 -23.23
N GLN A 150 2.12 19.57 -23.73
CA GLN A 150 3.24 19.95 -22.88
C GLN A 150 2.95 21.21 -22.05
N ASP A 151 2.27 22.20 -22.60
CA ASP A 151 1.89 23.40 -21.87
C ASP A 151 0.86 23.09 -20.78
N LEU A 152 -0.13 22.25 -21.07
CA LEU A 152 -1.09 21.79 -20.07
C LEU A 152 -0.38 21.02 -18.95
N LEU A 153 0.52 20.10 -19.28
CA LEU A 153 1.32 19.36 -18.30
C LEU A 153 2.16 20.30 -17.43
N ASN A 154 2.82 21.28 -18.04
CA ASN A 154 3.60 22.28 -17.31
C ASN A 154 2.74 23.09 -16.34
N GLN A 155 1.51 23.45 -16.71
CA GLN A 155 0.57 24.12 -15.81
C GLN A 155 0.26 23.24 -14.59
N LYS A 156 0.03 21.92 -14.78
CA LYS A 156 -0.21 20.99 -13.67
C LYS A 156 1.01 20.81 -12.78
N LEU A 157 2.23 20.77 -13.36
CA LEU A 157 3.48 20.70 -12.60
C LEU A 157 3.69 21.96 -11.75
N VAL A 158 3.45 23.16 -12.30
CA VAL A 158 3.54 24.42 -11.56
C VAL A 158 2.56 24.43 -10.38
N LEU A 159 1.30 24.02 -10.61
CA LEU A 159 0.29 23.93 -9.55
C LEU A 159 0.70 22.94 -8.46
N PHE A 160 1.22 21.78 -8.84
CA PHE A 160 1.74 20.78 -7.89
C PHE A 160 2.86 21.36 -7.02
N GLU A 161 3.84 22.04 -7.60
CA GLU A 161 4.94 22.65 -6.83
C GLU A 161 4.46 23.81 -5.93
N GLN A 162 3.44 24.56 -6.34
CA GLN A 162 2.81 25.57 -5.49
C GLN A 162 2.10 24.93 -4.28
N ASN A 163 1.31 23.88 -4.50
CA ASN A 163 0.60 23.17 -3.45
C ASN A 163 1.57 22.50 -2.46
N LYS A 164 2.67 21.93 -2.98
CA LYS A 164 3.74 21.35 -2.16
C LYS A 164 4.42 22.41 -1.29
N LYS A 165 4.76 23.59 -1.84
CA LYS A 165 5.36 24.71 -1.08
C LYS A 165 4.40 25.29 -0.04
N ALA A 166 3.10 25.28 -0.31
CA ALA A 166 2.07 25.75 0.62
C ALA A 166 1.73 24.73 1.73
N ASP A 167 2.33 23.53 1.68
CA ASP A 167 2.12 22.43 2.64
C ASP A 167 0.65 22.03 2.83
N ILE A 168 -0.14 22.10 1.75
CA ILE A 168 -1.57 21.76 1.76
C ILE A 168 -1.86 20.31 1.34
N LEU A 169 -0.81 19.56 0.92
CA LEU A 169 -0.92 18.17 0.51
C LEU A 169 -0.38 17.23 1.60
N THR A 170 -1.10 16.15 1.86
CA THR A 170 -0.58 15.08 2.70
C THR A 170 0.59 14.36 2.02
N LYS A 171 1.38 13.60 2.77
CA LYS A 171 2.51 12.80 2.22
C LYS A 171 2.04 11.86 1.10
N ASP A 172 0.90 11.19 1.29
CA ASP A 172 0.33 10.28 0.30
C ASP A 172 -0.14 11.01 -0.94
N GLN A 173 -0.83 12.15 -0.78
CA GLN A 173 -1.24 13.00 -1.91
C GLN A 173 -0.04 13.52 -2.71
N LEU A 174 1.05 13.92 -2.04
CA LEU A 174 2.30 14.31 -2.68
C LEU A 174 2.89 13.16 -3.50
N HIS A 175 2.93 11.95 -2.93
CA HIS A 175 3.44 10.77 -3.62
C HIS A 175 2.60 10.43 -4.84
N HIS A 176 1.28 10.35 -4.69
CA HIS A 176 0.34 9.98 -5.75
C HIS A 176 0.34 11.00 -6.90
N GLN A 177 0.29 12.30 -6.58
CA GLN A 177 0.31 13.35 -7.61
C GLN A 177 1.65 13.38 -8.37
N ARG A 178 2.78 13.21 -7.65
CA ARG A 178 4.10 13.11 -8.29
C ARG A 178 4.15 11.94 -9.26
N TYR A 179 3.75 10.75 -8.82
CA TYR A 179 3.73 9.55 -9.66
C TYR A 179 2.91 9.78 -10.93
N LEU A 180 1.69 10.31 -10.80
CA LEU A 180 0.84 10.59 -11.94
C LEU A 180 1.48 11.57 -12.93
N LEU A 181 2.03 12.69 -12.44
CA LEU A 181 2.68 13.69 -13.28
C LEU A 181 3.92 13.10 -13.99
N GLU A 182 4.67 12.23 -13.33
CA GLU A 182 5.78 11.49 -13.95
C GLU A 182 5.27 10.56 -15.06
N GLN A 183 4.14 9.86 -14.90
CA GLN A 183 3.57 9.03 -15.97
C GLN A 183 3.11 9.90 -17.14
N LEU A 184 2.40 10.99 -16.88
CA LEU A 184 1.97 11.94 -17.92
C LEU A 184 3.16 12.53 -18.68
N SER A 185 4.29 12.78 -18.03
CA SER A 185 5.50 13.33 -18.65
C SER A 185 6.20 12.37 -19.61
N LYS A 186 5.93 11.08 -19.52
CA LYS A 186 6.48 10.07 -20.45
C LYS A 186 5.79 10.08 -21.82
N VAL A 187 4.61 10.69 -21.90
CA VAL A 187 3.88 10.82 -23.18
C VAL A 187 4.56 11.87 -24.04
N ASN A 188 5.09 11.45 -25.19
CA ASN A 188 5.74 12.32 -26.17
C ASN A 188 4.82 12.48 -27.39
N ILE A 189 4.35 13.70 -27.60
CA ILE A 189 3.52 14.03 -28.77
C ILE A 189 4.36 14.83 -29.76
N PRO A 190 4.64 14.24 -30.95
CA PRO A 190 5.40 14.95 -31.98
C PRO A 190 4.70 16.21 -32.46
N THR A 191 5.49 17.20 -32.91
CA THR A 191 4.96 18.43 -33.51
C THR A 191 4.40 18.19 -34.93
N GLY A 192 3.39 18.96 -35.33
CA GLY A 192 2.86 18.93 -36.68
C GLY A 192 1.76 17.87 -36.91
N LEU A 193 1.30 17.22 -35.86
CA LEU A 193 0.15 16.32 -35.91
C LEU A 193 -1.18 17.09 -35.89
N SER A 194 -2.23 16.49 -36.47
CA SER A 194 -3.60 16.98 -36.29
C SER A 194 -4.04 16.81 -34.82
N SER A 195 -5.01 17.59 -34.38
CA SER A 195 -5.58 17.50 -33.03
C SER A 195 -6.07 16.10 -32.68
N LEU A 196 -6.63 15.37 -33.63
CA LEU A 196 -7.09 13.99 -33.44
C LEU A 196 -5.94 13.02 -33.21
N GLU A 197 -4.86 13.13 -34.01
CA GLU A 197 -3.67 12.28 -33.88
C GLU A 197 -2.95 12.55 -32.55
N ALA A 198 -2.79 13.82 -32.18
CA ALA A 198 -2.20 14.23 -30.92
C ALA A 198 -3.00 13.69 -29.71
N PHE A 199 -4.33 13.76 -29.75
CA PHE A 199 -5.18 13.21 -28.70
C PHE A 199 -5.10 11.68 -28.62
N ASN A 200 -5.05 10.98 -29.76
CA ASN A 200 -4.91 9.52 -29.78
C ASN A 200 -3.61 9.05 -29.13
N ILE A 201 -2.49 9.76 -29.34
CA ILE A 201 -1.22 9.46 -28.66
C ILE A 201 -1.33 9.76 -27.17
N ALA A 202 -1.95 10.88 -26.78
CA ALA A 202 -2.11 11.26 -25.37
C ALA A 202 -2.90 10.22 -24.56
N LYS A 203 -3.90 9.56 -25.16
CA LYS A 203 -4.73 8.57 -24.48
C LYS A 203 -4.18 7.13 -24.52
N GLU A 204 -3.21 6.82 -25.36
CA GLU A 204 -2.69 5.44 -25.54
C GLU A 204 -2.27 4.76 -24.22
N PRO A 205 -1.56 5.43 -23.29
CA PRO A 205 -1.22 4.82 -22.01
C PRO A 205 -2.43 4.56 -21.11
N PHE A 206 -3.53 5.28 -21.28
CA PHE A 206 -4.78 5.09 -20.53
C PHE A 206 -5.61 3.92 -21.05
N ASP A 207 -5.50 3.62 -22.34
CA ASP A 207 -6.23 2.51 -23.00
C ASP A 207 -5.53 1.13 -22.74
N ARG A 208 -4.35 1.08 -22.11
CA ARG A 208 -3.59 -0.13 -21.73
C ARG A 208 -3.84 -0.55 -20.29
#